data_bbaa5588f0f5f2819ac9d834a7b611e0
#
_entry.id   bbaa5588f0f5f2819ac9d834a7b611e0
#
_cell.length_a   1.000
_cell.length_b   1.000
_cell.length_c   1.000
_cell.angle_alpha   90.00
_cell.angle_beta   90.00
_cell.angle_gamma   90.00
#
_symmetry.space_group_name_H-M   'P 1'
#
loop_
_entity.id
_entity.type
_entity.pdbx_description
1 polymer ?
#
loop_
_entity_poly.entity_id
_entity_poly.type
_entity_poly.pdbx_seq_one_letter_code
_entity_poly.pdbx_strand_id
1 'polypeptide(L)'
;MKSFIRGLSAGLIGLALATVAMATTNPVVGGREMFPEKNIIQNAVNSGDHTTLVAAVKAAGLVETLESPGPFTVFAPTNSAFDKLPAGTVQTLLKPENKAELIKVLTYHVVPGRLTTFDLKKQIDAGGGQATLKTVNGETLIAREESGDIVLVDEKGDLSRITIANVMQSNGVIQVVDTVVLPN
;
A
#
# COMPACT_ATOMS: atom_id res chain seq x y z
N MET A 1 49.93 -44.18 -52.06
CA MET A 1 49.90 -42.75 -51.79
C MET A 1 48.88 -42.49 -50.67
N LYS A 2 49.32 -41.98 -49.54
CA LYS A 2 48.55 -41.92 -48.33
C LYS A 2 47.92 -40.53 -48.23
N SER A 3 46.56 -40.45 -48.21
CA SER A 3 45.85 -39.17 -47.91
C SER A 3 45.43 -39.10 -46.44
N PHE A 4 45.95 -38.11 -45.76
CA PHE A 4 45.58 -37.78 -44.39
C PHE A 4 44.36 -36.84 -44.41
N ILE A 5 43.25 -37.27 -43.81
CA ILE A 5 42.12 -36.39 -43.52
C ILE A 5 42.26 -35.92 -42.07
N ARG A 6 42.47 -34.63 -41.88
CA ARG A 6 42.44 -33.97 -40.57
C ARG A 6 41.01 -33.64 -40.19
N GLY A 7 40.54 -34.25 -39.11
CA GLY A 7 39.26 -33.92 -38.51
C GLY A 7 39.32 -32.57 -37.80
N LEU A 8 38.35 -31.71 -38.11
CA LEU A 8 38.14 -30.43 -37.47
C LEU A 8 37.08 -30.63 -36.35
N SER A 9 37.51 -30.64 -35.11
CA SER A 9 36.61 -30.68 -33.96
C SER A 9 36.09 -29.26 -33.67
N ALA A 10 34.82 -29.04 -34.00
CA ALA A 10 34.12 -27.81 -33.59
C ALA A 10 33.74 -27.91 -32.12
N GLY A 11 34.45 -27.13 -31.27
CA GLY A 11 34.11 -26.95 -29.86
C GLY A 11 32.88 -26.06 -29.76
N LEU A 12 31.76 -26.59 -29.23
CA LEU A 12 30.64 -25.80 -28.78
C LEU A 12 31.03 -25.08 -27.47
N ILE A 13 31.28 -23.79 -27.55
CA ILE A 13 31.37 -22.94 -26.36
C ILE A 13 29.93 -22.65 -25.93
N GLY A 14 29.47 -23.37 -24.91
CA GLY A 14 28.20 -23.10 -24.24
C GLY A 14 28.29 -21.78 -23.48
N LEU A 15 27.64 -20.74 -23.99
CA LEU A 15 27.47 -19.48 -23.31
C LEU A 15 26.42 -19.67 -22.20
N ALA A 16 26.87 -19.93 -20.98
CA ALA A 16 26.02 -19.93 -19.80
C ALA A 16 25.55 -18.49 -19.54
N LEU A 17 24.31 -18.20 -19.93
CA LEU A 17 23.61 -17.00 -19.50
C LEU A 17 23.36 -17.11 -17.99
N ALA A 18 24.23 -16.51 -17.19
CA ALA A 18 23.97 -16.29 -15.78
C ALA A 18 22.84 -15.26 -15.67
N THR A 19 21.62 -15.74 -15.41
CA THR A 19 20.52 -14.88 -15.00
C THR A 19 20.86 -14.32 -13.62
N VAL A 20 21.31 -13.07 -13.59
CA VAL A 20 21.42 -12.32 -12.34
C VAL A 20 19.99 -12.09 -11.88
N ALA A 21 19.53 -12.92 -10.95
CA ALA A 21 18.30 -12.63 -10.22
C ALA A 21 18.56 -11.35 -9.43
N MET A 22 18.00 -10.23 -9.88
CA MET A 22 17.94 -9.02 -9.08
C MET A 22 17.10 -9.35 -7.85
N ALA A 23 17.75 -9.48 -6.69
CA ALA A 23 17.06 -9.58 -5.43
C ALA A 23 16.26 -8.28 -5.24
N THR A 24 14.96 -8.34 -5.46
CA THR A 24 14.07 -7.25 -5.09
C THR A 24 14.04 -7.19 -3.56
N THR A 25 14.64 -6.16 -2.99
CA THR A 25 14.58 -5.94 -1.55
C THR A 25 13.15 -5.57 -1.18
N ASN A 26 12.57 -6.32 -0.26
CA ASN A 26 11.24 -6.01 0.26
C ASN A 26 11.26 -4.66 1.00
N PRO A 27 10.22 -3.82 0.86
CA PRO A 27 10.14 -2.59 1.62
C PRO A 27 10.05 -2.88 3.12
N VAL A 28 10.73 -2.04 3.91
CA VAL A 28 10.70 -2.12 5.37
C VAL A 28 9.71 -1.08 5.89
N VAL A 29 8.74 -1.53 6.68
CA VAL A 29 7.74 -0.67 7.31
C VAL A 29 7.64 -1.00 8.79
N GLY A 30 7.83 0.01 9.65
CA GLY A 30 7.84 -0.19 11.10
C GLY A 30 8.91 -1.17 11.57
N GLY A 31 10.10 -1.13 10.93
CA GLY A 31 11.24 -1.99 11.28
C GLY A 31 11.10 -3.46 10.83
N ARG A 32 10.12 -3.78 9.99
CA ARG A 32 9.88 -5.13 9.49
C ARG A 32 9.76 -5.15 7.97
N GLU A 33 10.30 -6.20 7.35
CA GLU A 33 10.12 -6.44 5.92
C GLU A 33 8.66 -6.79 5.61
N MET A 34 8.15 -6.23 4.50
CA MET A 34 6.82 -6.50 3.97
C MET A 34 6.94 -7.44 2.76
N PHE A 35 6.23 -8.52 2.78
CA PHE A 35 6.32 -9.59 1.79
C PHE A 35 5.16 -9.51 0.80
N PRO A 36 5.43 -9.41 -0.51
CA PRO A 36 4.38 -9.27 -1.52
C PRO A 36 3.48 -10.51 -1.67
N GLU A 37 3.91 -11.67 -1.20
CA GLU A 37 3.12 -12.90 -1.14
C GLU A 37 2.14 -12.95 0.04
N LYS A 38 2.30 -12.08 1.03
CA LYS A 38 1.37 -11.93 2.17
C LYS A 38 0.25 -10.94 1.82
N ASN A 39 -0.91 -11.13 2.43
CA ASN A 39 -2.01 -10.18 2.30
C ASN A 39 -1.81 -8.93 3.17
N ILE A 40 -2.67 -7.94 2.99
CA ILE A 40 -2.63 -6.64 3.68
C ILE A 40 -2.58 -6.82 5.20
N ILE A 41 -3.41 -7.67 5.77
CA ILE A 41 -3.48 -7.89 7.23
C ILE A 41 -2.23 -8.61 7.73
N GLN A 42 -1.78 -9.64 7.03
CA GLN A 42 -0.60 -10.42 7.42
C GLN A 42 0.68 -9.58 7.47
N ASN A 43 0.80 -8.57 6.61
CA ASN A 43 1.92 -7.63 6.65
C ASN A 43 1.68 -6.52 7.69
N ALA A 44 0.47 -5.98 7.79
CA ALA A 44 0.15 -4.90 8.73
C ALA A 44 0.40 -5.31 10.19
N VAL A 45 0.07 -6.54 10.56
CA VAL A 45 0.29 -7.05 11.94
C VAL A 45 1.78 -7.19 12.29
N ASN A 46 2.66 -7.28 11.29
CA ASN A 46 4.11 -7.34 11.50
C ASN A 46 4.74 -5.94 11.67
N SER A 47 4.06 -4.90 11.21
CA SER A 47 4.57 -3.53 11.27
C SER A 47 4.48 -2.94 12.68
N GLY A 48 5.60 -2.50 13.23
CA GLY A 48 5.63 -1.78 14.52
C GLY A 48 4.94 -0.42 14.49
N ASP A 49 4.81 0.19 13.30
CA ASP A 49 4.23 1.53 13.13
C ASP A 49 2.72 1.52 12.88
N HIS A 50 2.08 0.35 12.76
CA HIS A 50 0.66 0.22 12.45
C HIS A 50 -0.16 -0.52 13.52
N THR A 51 0.33 -0.58 14.74
CA THR A 51 -0.34 -1.29 15.85
C THR A 51 -1.71 -0.72 16.16
N THR A 52 -1.87 0.60 16.12
CA THR A 52 -3.16 1.28 16.32
C THR A 52 -4.14 0.97 15.19
N LEU A 53 -3.68 1.01 13.93
CA LEU A 53 -4.49 0.64 12.77
C LEU A 53 -4.99 -0.81 12.85
N VAL A 54 -4.11 -1.74 13.21
CA VAL A 54 -4.47 -3.16 13.36
C VAL A 54 -5.49 -3.37 14.46
N ALA A 55 -5.34 -2.67 15.60
CA ALA A 55 -6.31 -2.71 16.68
C ALA A 55 -7.68 -2.16 16.22
N ALA A 56 -7.69 -1.06 15.48
CA ALA A 56 -8.89 -0.46 14.92
C ALA A 56 -9.60 -1.40 13.92
N VAL A 57 -8.85 -2.02 13.00
CA VAL A 57 -9.39 -2.99 12.02
C VAL A 57 -10.02 -4.20 12.72
N LYS A 58 -9.40 -4.70 13.78
CA LYS A 58 -9.94 -5.80 14.59
C LYS A 58 -11.21 -5.38 15.32
N ALA A 59 -11.22 -4.22 15.97
CA ALA A 59 -12.38 -3.69 16.68
C ALA A 59 -13.57 -3.43 15.73
N ALA A 60 -13.30 -2.98 14.51
CA ALA A 60 -14.29 -2.79 13.46
C ALA A 60 -14.84 -4.11 12.87
N GLY A 61 -14.12 -5.22 13.02
CA GLY A 61 -14.47 -6.50 12.41
C GLY A 61 -14.18 -6.54 10.90
N LEU A 62 -13.19 -5.75 10.43
CA LEU A 62 -12.85 -5.63 9.01
C LEU A 62 -11.68 -6.55 8.58
N VAL A 63 -11.19 -7.41 9.47
CA VAL A 63 -10.06 -8.31 9.17
C VAL A 63 -10.36 -9.19 7.96
N GLU A 64 -11.46 -9.93 7.97
CA GLU A 64 -11.86 -10.82 6.86
C GLU A 64 -12.09 -10.05 5.55
N THR A 65 -12.65 -8.84 5.63
CA THR A 65 -12.84 -7.98 4.45
C THR A 65 -11.52 -7.61 3.80
N LEU A 66 -10.52 -7.23 4.59
CA LEU A 66 -9.19 -6.84 4.10
C LEU A 66 -8.28 -8.04 3.78
N GLU A 67 -8.63 -9.25 4.20
CA GLU A 67 -7.99 -10.51 3.79
C GLU A 67 -8.60 -11.10 2.52
N SER A 68 -9.75 -10.60 2.09
CA SER A 68 -10.42 -11.07 0.88
C SER A 68 -9.56 -10.82 -0.38
N PRO A 69 -9.86 -11.48 -1.53
CA PRO A 69 -8.99 -11.44 -2.72
C PRO A 69 -8.71 -10.05 -3.29
N GLY A 70 -9.52 -9.04 -3.01
CA GLY A 70 -9.31 -7.66 -3.51
C GLY A 70 -9.39 -7.54 -5.04
N PRO A 71 -8.54 -6.73 -5.70
CA PRO A 71 -7.46 -5.93 -5.11
C PRO A 71 -7.92 -4.68 -4.37
N PHE A 72 -7.14 -4.26 -3.36
CA PHE A 72 -7.38 -3.05 -2.59
C PHE A 72 -6.14 -2.15 -2.57
N THR A 73 -6.39 -0.84 -2.49
CA THR A 73 -5.39 0.14 -2.09
C THR A 73 -5.74 0.62 -0.70
N VAL A 74 -4.84 0.40 0.26
CA VAL A 74 -5.03 0.84 1.63
C VAL A 74 -4.07 1.97 1.94
N PHE A 75 -4.61 3.14 2.25
CA PHE A 75 -3.84 4.26 2.79
C PHE A 75 -3.70 4.05 4.28
N ALA A 76 -2.56 3.50 4.70
CA ALA A 76 -2.33 3.05 6.07
C ALA A 76 -1.68 4.14 6.93
N PRO A 77 -2.43 4.77 7.85
CA PRO A 77 -1.86 5.76 8.77
C PRO A 77 -0.99 5.07 9.82
N THR A 78 0.16 5.66 10.10
CA THR A 78 1.06 5.21 11.16
C THR A 78 0.49 5.52 12.55
N ASN A 79 1.08 4.92 13.60
CA ASN A 79 0.76 5.28 14.98
C ASN A 79 0.89 6.79 15.21
N SER A 80 1.96 7.40 14.68
CA SER A 80 2.16 8.86 14.76
C SER A 80 1.09 9.66 14.02
N ALA A 81 0.47 9.10 12.99
CA ALA A 81 -0.67 9.72 12.30
C ALA A 81 -1.91 9.77 13.22
N PHE A 82 -2.16 8.69 13.97
CA PHE A 82 -3.23 8.66 14.97
C PHE A 82 -2.97 9.62 16.15
N ASP A 83 -1.70 9.81 16.54
CA ASP A 83 -1.32 10.74 17.61
C ASP A 83 -1.60 12.21 17.26
N LYS A 84 -1.75 12.54 15.98
CA LYS A 84 -2.16 13.88 15.52
C LYS A 84 -3.64 14.17 15.76
N LEU A 85 -4.47 13.16 15.96
CA LEU A 85 -5.87 13.34 16.27
C LEU A 85 -6.04 13.96 17.66
N PRO A 86 -7.15 14.69 17.91
CA PRO A 86 -7.43 15.23 19.25
C PRO A 86 -7.37 14.14 20.32
N ALA A 87 -6.86 14.49 21.49
CA ALA A 87 -6.72 13.56 22.61
C ALA A 87 -8.04 12.85 22.92
N GLY A 88 -8.01 11.53 23.06
CA GLY A 88 -9.18 10.71 23.33
C GLY A 88 -9.98 10.27 22.10
N THR A 89 -9.71 10.81 20.90
CA THR A 89 -10.43 10.44 19.67
C THR A 89 -10.28 8.96 19.36
N VAL A 90 -9.05 8.44 19.39
CA VAL A 90 -8.77 7.03 19.11
C VAL A 90 -9.48 6.11 20.10
N GLN A 91 -9.37 6.42 21.40
CA GLN A 91 -10.03 5.63 22.45
C GLN A 91 -11.56 5.68 22.30
N THR A 92 -12.11 6.82 21.89
CA THR A 92 -13.55 6.96 21.64
C THR A 92 -13.99 6.14 20.44
N LEU A 93 -13.24 6.18 19.32
CA LEU A 93 -13.54 5.39 18.11
C LEU A 93 -13.45 3.88 18.36
N LEU A 94 -12.56 3.43 19.24
CA LEU A 94 -12.39 2.02 19.57
C LEU A 94 -13.49 1.46 20.48
N LYS A 95 -14.35 2.28 21.03
CA LYS A 95 -15.47 1.83 21.88
C LYS A 95 -16.52 1.09 21.04
N PRO A 96 -17.13 0.02 21.56
CA PRO A 96 -18.15 -0.77 20.85
C PRO A 96 -19.33 0.07 20.35
N GLU A 97 -19.74 1.10 21.10
CA GLU A 97 -20.82 2.01 20.72
C GLU A 97 -20.50 2.86 19.47
N ASN A 98 -19.24 3.08 19.18
CA ASN A 98 -18.75 3.88 18.03
C ASN A 98 -18.27 3.01 16.87
N LYS A 99 -18.56 1.72 16.87
CA LYS A 99 -18.10 0.78 15.84
C LYS A 99 -18.49 1.21 14.42
N ALA A 100 -19.68 1.76 14.24
CA ALA A 100 -20.17 2.23 12.94
C ALA A 100 -19.29 3.38 12.40
N GLU A 101 -18.94 4.34 13.26
CA GLU A 101 -18.05 5.45 12.92
C GLU A 101 -16.62 4.95 12.61
N LEU A 102 -16.12 4.00 13.41
CA LEU A 102 -14.83 3.38 13.17
C LEU A 102 -14.78 2.67 11.79
N ILE A 103 -15.83 1.93 11.44
CA ILE A 103 -15.96 1.30 10.11
C ILE A 103 -15.96 2.36 9.01
N LYS A 104 -16.69 3.46 9.20
CA LYS A 104 -16.75 4.56 8.24
C LYS A 104 -15.37 5.17 7.99
N VAL A 105 -14.63 5.48 9.04
CA VAL A 105 -13.26 6.00 8.96
C VAL A 105 -12.32 5.00 8.28
N LEU A 106 -12.32 3.73 8.68
CA LEU A 106 -11.42 2.72 8.13
C LEU A 106 -11.71 2.41 6.65
N THR A 107 -12.98 2.34 6.26
CA THR A 107 -13.37 2.11 4.86
C THR A 107 -13.14 3.33 3.98
N TYR A 108 -13.04 4.52 4.56
CA TYR A 108 -12.57 5.73 3.87
C TYR A 108 -11.10 5.69 3.49
N HIS A 109 -10.27 4.93 4.22
CA HIS A 109 -8.87 4.69 3.89
C HIS A 109 -8.64 3.61 2.82
N VAL A 110 -9.68 2.96 2.36
CA VAL A 110 -9.60 1.86 1.41
C VAL A 110 -10.25 2.24 0.08
N VAL A 111 -9.49 2.08 -1.00
CA VAL A 111 -9.97 2.30 -2.37
C VAL A 111 -9.96 0.95 -3.10
N PRO A 112 -11.03 0.57 -3.79
CA PRO A 112 -11.05 -0.62 -4.64
C PRO A 112 -10.03 -0.49 -5.78
N GLY A 113 -9.33 -1.57 -6.09
CA GLY A 113 -8.28 -1.59 -7.10
C GLY A 113 -6.88 -1.48 -6.51
N ARG A 114 -5.87 -1.84 -7.29
CA ARG A 114 -4.46 -1.69 -6.94
C ARG A 114 -3.93 -0.44 -7.60
N LEU A 115 -3.78 0.63 -6.84
CA LEU A 115 -3.28 1.93 -7.29
C LEU A 115 -1.86 2.15 -6.76
N THR A 116 -0.88 1.98 -7.63
CA THR A 116 0.49 2.37 -7.35
C THR A 116 0.65 3.89 -7.45
N THR A 117 1.76 4.44 -6.98
CA THR A 117 2.05 5.87 -7.17
C THR A 117 2.11 6.25 -8.64
N PHE A 118 2.51 5.33 -9.52
CA PHE A 118 2.47 5.54 -10.97
C PHE A 118 1.02 5.70 -11.46
N ASP A 119 0.11 4.84 -11.01
CA ASP A 119 -1.31 4.92 -11.38
C ASP A 119 -1.96 6.18 -10.83
N LEU A 120 -1.63 6.55 -9.58
CA LEU A 120 -2.11 7.78 -8.95
C LEU A 120 -1.63 9.01 -9.71
N LYS A 121 -0.34 9.11 -10.05
CA LYS A 121 0.21 10.23 -10.84
C LYS A 121 -0.45 10.33 -12.21
N LYS A 122 -0.61 9.20 -12.89
CA LYS A 122 -1.32 9.17 -14.18
C LYS A 122 -2.75 9.69 -14.09
N GLN A 123 -3.49 9.34 -13.02
CA GLN A 123 -4.83 9.84 -12.77
C GLN A 123 -4.84 11.34 -12.42
N ILE A 124 -3.85 11.80 -11.63
CA ILE A 124 -3.66 13.21 -11.28
C ILE A 124 -3.42 14.04 -12.55
N ASP A 125 -2.51 13.59 -13.41
CA ASP A 125 -2.22 14.27 -14.69
C ASP A 125 -3.45 14.33 -15.60
N ALA A 126 -4.17 13.21 -15.73
CA ALA A 126 -5.39 13.14 -16.53
C ALA A 126 -6.53 14.00 -15.95
N GLY A 127 -6.55 14.19 -14.62
CA GLY A 127 -7.54 15.00 -13.92
C GLY A 127 -7.19 16.48 -13.78
N GLY A 128 -6.14 16.94 -14.47
CA GLY A 128 -5.75 18.36 -14.44
C GLY A 128 -5.10 18.80 -13.13
N GLY A 129 -4.34 17.91 -12.49
CA GLY A 129 -3.59 18.18 -11.26
C GLY A 129 -4.17 17.52 -10.00
N GLN A 130 -5.28 16.81 -10.12
CA GLN A 130 -5.87 16.02 -9.03
C GLN A 130 -6.60 14.78 -9.53
N ALA A 131 -6.61 13.73 -8.74
CA ALA A 131 -7.38 12.52 -8.98
C ALA A 131 -8.47 12.38 -7.91
N THR A 132 -9.67 12.01 -8.35
CA THR A 132 -10.80 11.71 -7.46
C THR A 132 -10.87 10.20 -7.26
N LEU A 133 -10.64 9.76 -6.04
CA LEU A 133 -10.66 8.35 -5.65
C LEU A 133 -11.96 8.05 -4.91
N LYS A 134 -12.70 7.06 -5.39
CA LYS A 134 -13.89 6.60 -4.69
C LYS A 134 -13.52 5.52 -3.69
N THR A 135 -13.77 5.78 -2.42
CA THR A 135 -13.43 4.88 -1.32
C THR A 135 -14.50 3.80 -1.11
N VAL A 136 -14.17 2.79 -0.32
CA VAL A 136 -15.08 1.67 -0.03
C VAL A 136 -16.34 2.14 0.73
N ASN A 137 -16.23 3.19 1.55
CA ASN A 137 -17.41 3.78 2.21
C ASN A 137 -18.32 4.58 1.25
N GLY A 138 -17.89 4.77 -0.01
CA GLY A 138 -18.66 5.48 -1.03
C GLY A 138 -18.39 6.99 -1.11
N GLU A 139 -17.62 7.54 -0.18
CA GLU A 139 -17.20 8.95 -0.19
C GLU A 139 -15.95 9.16 -1.06
N THR A 140 -15.56 10.41 -1.25
CA THR A 140 -14.50 10.79 -2.16
C THR A 140 -13.23 11.17 -1.40
N LEU A 141 -12.09 10.66 -1.85
CA LEU A 141 -10.77 11.06 -1.42
C LEU A 141 -10.02 11.67 -2.62
N ILE A 142 -9.43 12.83 -2.46
CA ILE A 142 -8.69 13.48 -3.55
C ILE A 142 -7.20 13.19 -3.38
N ALA A 143 -6.53 12.81 -4.46
CA ALA A 143 -5.08 12.74 -4.52
C ALA A 143 -4.55 13.83 -5.43
N ARG A 144 -3.47 14.50 -5.02
CA ARG A 144 -2.75 15.49 -5.82
C ARG A 144 -1.25 15.39 -5.61
N GLU A 145 -0.46 15.98 -6.49
CA GLU A 145 0.99 16.05 -6.31
C GLU A 145 1.37 17.40 -5.70
N GLU A 146 2.15 17.35 -4.62
CA GLU A 146 2.76 18.53 -3.99
C GLU A 146 4.25 18.30 -3.80
N SER A 147 5.06 19.14 -4.42
CA SER A 147 6.52 19.09 -4.33
C SER A 147 7.14 17.71 -4.68
N GLY A 148 6.49 16.97 -5.58
CA GLY A 148 6.91 15.64 -6.02
C GLY A 148 6.33 14.47 -5.22
N ASP A 149 5.70 14.74 -4.08
CA ASP A 149 5.01 13.75 -3.26
C ASP A 149 3.51 13.68 -3.58
N ILE A 150 2.93 12.52 -3.39
CA ILE A 150 1.47 12.37 -3.47
C ILE A 150 0.87 12.70 -2.11
N VAL A 151 -0.08 13.61 -2.12
CA VAL A 151 -0.84 14.06 -0.94
C VAL A 151 -2.31 13.74 -1.16
N LEU A 152 -2.93 13.18 -0.15
CA LEU A 152 -4.36 12.97 -0.09
C LEU A 152 -5.02 14.17 0.59
N VAL A 153 -6.18 14.54 0.09
CA VAL A 153 -7.02 15.59 0.68
C VAL A 153 -8.36 14.97 0.99
N ASP A 154 -8.75 15.01 2.24
CA ASP A 154 -10.04 14.49 2.68
C ASP A 154 -11.17 15.52 2.49
N GLU A 155 -12.40 15.14 2.83
CA GLU A 155 -13.57 16.02 2.67
C GLU A 155 -13.59 17.22 3.62
N LYS A 156 -12.75 17.21 4.66
CA LYS A 156 -12.56 18.33 5.58
C LYS A 156 -11.45 19.28 5.11
N GLY A 157 -10.69 18.88 4.07
CA GLY A 157 -9.55 19.63 3.56
C GLY A 157 -8.23 19.30 4.26
N ASP A 158 -8.21 18.31 5.15
CA ASP A 158 -6.99 17.87 5.81
C ASP A 158 -6.08 17.13 4.84
N LEU A 159 -4.77 17.28 5.03
CA LEU A 159 -3.74 16.73 4.14
C LEU A 159 -3.08 15.52 4.76
N SER A 160 -2.94 14.46 3.97
CA SER A 160 -2.23 13.25 4.35
C SER A 160 -1.21 12.87 3.27
N ARG A 161 0.07 12.85 3.61
CA ARG A 161 1.17 12.58 2.67
C ARG A 161 1.53 11.11 2.66
N ILE A 162 1.75 10.55 1.46
CA ILE A 162 2.32 9.20 1.32
C ILE A 162 3.81 9.27 1.66
N THR A 163 4.23 8.54 2.70
CA THR A 163 5.61 8.51 3.21
C THR A 163 6.38 7.28 2.76
N ILE A 164 5.71 6.12 2.67
CA ILE A 164 6.26 4.90 2.10
C ILE A 164 5.27 4.39 1.06
N ALA A 165 5.71 4.34 -0.17
CA ALA A 165 4.85 4.05 -1.30
C ALA A 165 4.99 2.60 -1.79
N ASN A 166 3.93 2.11 -2.43
CA ASN A 166 3.95 0.86 -3.21
C ASN A 166 4.39 -0.38 -2.42
N VAL A 167 3.96 -0.50 -1.17
CA VAL A 167 4.15 -1.72 -0.38
C VAL A 167 3.20 -2.78 -0.94
N MET A 168 3.73 -3.61 -1.84
CA MET A 168 2.93 -4.60 -2.57
C MET A 168 2.46 -5.73 -1.67
N GLN A 169 1.23 -6.19 -1.90
CA GLN A 169 0.57 -7.26 -1.16
C GLN A 169 -0.05 -8.26 -2.16
N SER A 170 -0.29 -9.49 -1.73
CA SER A 170 -0.96 -10.49 -2.59
C SER A 170 -2.36 -10.02 -3.03
N ASN A 171 -3.08 -9.34 -2.16
CA ASN A 171 -4.44 -8.85 -2.43
C ASN A 171 -4.55 -7.33 -2.57
N GLY A 172 -3.45 -6.61 -2.81
CA GLY A 172 -3.51 -5.16 -3.00
C GLY A 172 -2.17 -4.44 -2.89
N VAL A 173 -2.22 -3.19 -2.48
CA VAL A 173 -1.07 -2.34 -2.20
C VAL A 173 -1.35 -1.48 -0.96
N ILE A 174 -0.35 -1.31 -0.12
CA ILE A 174 -0.39 -0.36 1.00
C ILE A 174 0.41 0.89 0.60
N GLN A 175 -0.17 2.05 0.83
CA GLN A 175 0.46 3.36 0.78
C GLN A 175 0.48 3.90 2.21
N VAL A 176 1.65 3.97 2.82
CA VAL A 176 1.79 4.45 4.20
C VAL A 176 1.63 5.97 4.23
N VAL A 177 0.79 6.47 5.12
CA VAL A 177 0.47 7.89 5.23
C VAL A 177 0.75 8.44 6.63
N ASP A 178 1.04 9.73 6.70
CA ASP A 178 1.44 10.44 7.92
C ASP A 178 0.30 11.10 8.69
N THR A 179 -0.92 11.03 8.16
CA THR A 179 -2.11 11.64 8.76
C THR A 179 -3.34 10.76 8.49
N VAL A 180 -4.24 10.65 9.47
CA VAL A 180 -5.53 9.97 9.31
C VAL A 180 -6.45 10.85 8.49
N VAL A 181 -7.01 10.33 7.40
CA VAL A 181 -8.04 11.04 6.63
C VAL A 181 -9.42 10.75 7.21
N LEU A 182 -10.24 11.78 7.29
CA LEU A 182 -11.54 11.69 7.94
C LEU A 182 -12.66 11.95 6.93
N PRO A 183 -13.69 11.09 6.92
CA PRO A 183 -14.91 11.33 6.15
C PRO A 183 -15.75 12.46 6.78
N ASN A 184 -16.74 12.93 6.05
CA ASN A 184 -17.74 13.87 6.58
C ASN A 184 -18.66 13.23 7.60
#